data_52c2d1b3135ead88b6323fd898a08e3b
#
_entry.id   52c2d1b3135ead88b6323fd898a08e3b
#
_cell.length_a   1.000
_cell.length_b   1.000
_cell.length_c   1.000
_cell.angle_alpha   90.00
_cell.angle_beta   90.00
_cell.angle_gamma   90.00
#
_symmetry.space_group_name_H-M   'P 1'
#
loop_
_entity.id
_entity.type
_entity.pdbx_description
1 polymer ?
#
loop_
_entity_poly.entity_id
_entity_poly.type
_entity_poly.pdbx_seq_one_letter_code
_entity_poly.pdbx_strand_id
1 'polypeptide(L)'
;MKKTKNTLYFFAFTILALFSSEKITAQIDNNLTKLLLEKKIITQREADSLSVLNAFTQKVNSENKNFSIGLEFRPRAEYRDGYRELRTSDNKAAFFGTQRSRLYFSYSQPKFKFHTSIQDIRVWGQYGQTSTSGSLNVFEAYAETSISDAFSVRLGRQKVELDNGRLFSAANWSQAGRAHDAVNIIYNSSTIHAESINSFNQTSERIFDTDFSPTTFTNYKLLNVLFLKARLNEHFTLTTINSADSYQSKTYSGTLYTRGTSGGRLEFEKGNLYATLSGYYQYGQLQTREHISAYYFQPEIQLRSNKLTTRLGAEFMSGENAEKTSDFSKSFVPLYGVAWKFMGNMDYFTTFPADVKKGGLFNPYLFFIYDLNKKVALRSDFHLFYLGNKTKNTLGTTINPYLGFENDMSVKYKYNEFTTIDFGFSYMAAEKSMETLKTGSSSIVPIWSYLMITFKPDLFNFTK
;
A
#
# COMPACT_ATOMS: atom_id res chain seq x y z
N MET A 1 -5.08 -34.12 16.21
CA MET A 1 -3.61 -34.05 16.31
C MET A 1 -2.84 -34.33 15.01
N LYS A 2 -3.41 -34.32 13.80
CA LYS A 2 -2.70 -34.63 12.54
C LYS A 2 -2.54 -33.45 11.56
N LYS A 3 -3.07 -32.24 11.85
CA LYS A 3 -2.99 -31.08 10.93
C LYS A 3 -1.86 -30.07 11.19
N THR A 4 -1.16 -30.17 12.32
CA THR A 4 -0.08 -29.23 12.68
C THR A 4 1.29 -29.56 12.07
N LYS A 5 1.50 -30.76 11.56
CA LYS A 5 2.79 -31.14 10.94
C LYS A 5 3.04 -30.54 9.57
N ASN A 6 2.00 -30.28 8.78
CA ASN A 6 2.19 -29.79 7.40
C ASN A 6 2.59 -28.30 7.30
N THR A 7 2.25 -27.49 8.29
CA THR A 7 2.61 -26.05 8.30
C THR A 7 4.08 -25.84 8.64
N LEU A 8 4.65 -26.71 9.47
CA LEU A 8 6.07 -26.64 9.85
C LEU A 8 7.01 -27.07 8.69
N TYR A 9 6.57 -28.01 7.85
CA TYR A 9 7.33 -28.44 6.69
C TYR A 9 7.39 -27.41 5.57
N PHE A 10 6.34 -26.60 5.40
CA PHE A 10 6.34 -25.51 4.42
C PHE A 10 7.36 -24.41 4.81
N PHE A 11 7.50 -24.13 6.09
CA PHE A 11 8.48 -23.17 6.62
C PHE A 11 9.93 -23.67 6.49
N ALA A 12 10.15 -24.96 6.72
CA ALA A 12 11.49 -25.59 6.61
C ALA A 12 11.98 -25.73 5.16
N PHE A 13 11.07 -25.97 4.20
CA PHE A 13 11.44 -26.13 2.79
C PHE A 13 11.83 -24.81 2.14
N THR A 14 11.21 -23.68 2.55
CA THR A 14 11.55 -22.35 2.05
C THR A 14 12.95 -21.90 2.53
N ILE A 15 13.38 -22.33 3.70
CA ILE A 15 14.72 -22.00 4.25
C ILE A 15 15.82 -22.84 3.59
N LEU A 16 15.57 -24.11 3.27
CA LEU A 16 16.59 -24.99 2.70
C LEU A 16 16.95 -24.69 1.24
N ALA A 17 16.01 -24.08 0.47
CA ALA A 17 16.25 -23.68 -0.93
C ALA A 17 17.16 -22.46 -1.07
N LEU A 18 17.45 -21.73 0.02
CA LEU A 18 18.21 -20.48 0.02
C LEU A 18 19.74 -20.67 0.14
N PHE A 19 20.24 -21.87 0.45
CA PHE A 19 21.68 -22.07 0.75
C PHE A 19 22.54 -22.54 -0.43
N SER A 20 22.01 -22.66 -1.64
CA SER A 20 22.76 -23.28 -2.77
C SER A 20 23.29 -22.31 -3.84
N SER A 21 23.25 -20.98 -3.66
CA SER A 21 23.57 -20.03 -4.74
C SER A 21 24.76 -19.07 -4.50
N GLU A 22 25.67 -19.35 -3.58
CA GLU A 22 26.73 -18.38 -3.18
C GLU A 22 27.87 -18.11 -4.19
N LYS A 23 27.83 -18.59 -5.43
CA LYS A 23 29.03 -18.49 -6.30
C LYS A 23 28.87 -17.70 -7.61
N ILE A 24 27.76 -17.04 -7.87
CA ILE A 24 27.51 -16.51 -9.25
C ILE A 24 27.88 -15.03 -9.44
N THR A 25 27.79 -14.14 -8.44
CA THR A 25 27.95 -12.69 -8.63
C THR A 25 29.38 -12.16 -8.63
N ALA A 26 30.30 -12.75 -7.86
CA ALA A 26 31.72 -12.35 -7.87
C ALA A 26 32.47 -12.79 -9.16
N GLN A 27 31.88 -13.68 -9.94
CA GLN A 27 32.48 -14.24 -11.16
C GLN A 27 32.26 -13.38 -12.41
N ILE A 28 31.25 -12.51 -12.44
CA ILE A 28 30.86 -11.77 -13.66
C ILE A 28 31.84 -10.64 -13.98
N ASP A 29 32.30 -9.87 -13.02
CA ASP A 29 33.24 -8.76 -13.27
C ASP A 29 34.65 -9.26 -13.63
N ASN A 30 35.13 -10.32 -12.99
CA ASN A 30 36.40 -10.94 -13.32
C ASN A 30 36.36 -11.65 -14.68
N ASN A 31 35.22 -12.19 -15.09
CA ASN A 31 35.05 -12.85 -16.39
C ASN A 31 35.01 -11.82 -17.53
N LEU A 32 34.40 -10.64 -17.32
CA LEU A 32 34.41 -9.57 -18.31
C LEU A 32 35.81 -9.04 -18.55
N THR A 33 36.57 -8.78 -17.49
CA THR A 33 37.95 -8.31 -17.58
C THR A 33 38.86 -9.34 -18.28
N LYS A 34 38.72 -10.64 -17.97
CA LYS A 34 39.40 -11.73 -18.67
C LYS A 34 39.00 -11.82 -20.13
N LEU A 35 37.72 -11.70 -20.46
CA LEU A 35 37.22 -11.76 -21.85
C LEU A 35 37.77 -10.58 -22.68
N LEU A 36 37.83 -9.38 -22.11
CA LEU A 36 38.39 -8.20 -22.77
C LEU A 36 39.89 -8.34 -23.01
N LEU A 37 40.60 -8.97 -22.07
CA LEU A 37 42.03 -9.28 -22.19
C LEU A 37 42.28 -10.36 -23.26
N GLU A 38 41.53 -11.47 -23.25
CA GLU A 38 41.62 -12.54 -24.25
C GLU A 38 41.31 -12.04 -25.67
N LYS A 39 40.34 -11.13 -25.79
CA LYS A 39 40.02 -10.50 -27.07
C LYS A 39 40.99 -9.37 -27.47
N LYS A 40 42.06 -9.14 -26.70
CA LYS A 40 43.06 -8.07 -26.92
C LYS A 40 42.46 -6.67 -27.05
N ILE A 41 41.30 -6.43 -26.43
CA ILE A 41 40.63 -5.13 -26.38
C ILE A 41 41.31 -4.23 -25.35
N ILE A 42 41.86 -4.84 -24.26
CA ILE A 42 42.64 -4.17 -23.23
C ILE A 42 43.97 -4.87 -23.06
N THR A 43 44.97 -4.15 -22.59
CA THR A 43 46.28 -4.66 -22.24
C THR A 43 46.29 -5.25 -20.82
N GLN A 44 47.26 -6.11 -20.49
CA GLN A 44 47.41 -6.63 -19.13
C GLN A 44 47.50 -5.51 -18.09
N ARG A 45 48.22 -4.41 -18.42
CA ARG A 45 48.38 -3.26 -17.54
C ARG A 45 47.05 -2.54 -17.26
N GLU A 46 46.17 -2.46 -18.27
CA GLU A 46 44.83 -1.89 -18.12
C GLU A 46 43.91 -2.82 -17.31
N ALA A 47 43.99 -4.15 -17.50
CA ALA A 47 43.26 -5.13 -16.72
C ALA A 47 43.69 -5.08 -15.25
N ASP A 48 44.98 -4.98 -14.96
CA ASP A 48 45.53 -4.84 -13.61
C ASP A 48 45.06 -3.52 -12.97
N SER A 49 45.03 -2.40 -13.74
CA SER A 49 44.52 -1.10 -13.27
C SER A 49 43.02 -1.16 -12.95
N LEU A 50 42.22 -1.82 -13.79
CA LEU A 50 40.79 -2.03 -13.56
C LEU A 50 40.54 -2.88 -12.32
N SER A 51 41.36 -3.91 -12.09
CA SER A 51 41.22 -4.77 -10.88
C SER A 51 41.54 -4.00 -9.60
N VAL A 52 42.59 -3.15 -9.63
CA VAL A 52 42.93 -2.27 -8.50
C VAL A 52 41.85 -1.21 -8.27
N LEU A 53 41.32 -0.61 -9.34
CA LEU A 53 40.24 0.39 -9.25
C LEU A 53 38.95 -0.25 -8.70
N ASN A 54 38.60 -1.45 -9.17
CA ASN A 54 37.45 -2.18 -8.65
C ASN A 54 37.64 -2.57 -7.16
N ALA A 55 38.82 -3.05 -6.76
CA ALA A 55 39.13 -3.34 -5.37
C ALA A 55 39.11 -2.07 -4.50
N PHE A 56 39.60 -0.93 -5.01
CA PHE A 56 39.55 0.35 -4.33
C PHE A 56 38.11 0.85 -4.21
N THR A 57 37.32 0.77 -5.29
CA THR A 57 35.90 1.15 -5.29
C THR A 57 35.07 0.27 -4.37
N GLN A 58 35.31 -1.04 -4.34
CA GLN A 58 34.71 -1.95 -3.37
C GLN A 58 35.10 -1.62 -1.93
N LYS A 59 36.36 -1.29 -1.68
CA LYS A 59 36.85 -0.91 -0.35
C LYS A 59 36.25 0.42 0.10
N VAL A 60 36.17 1.43 -0.78
CA VAL A 60 35.53 2.73 -0.51
C VAL A 60 34.04 2.54 -0.24
N ASN A 61 33.35 1.74 -1.04
CA ASN A 61 31.94 1.43 -0.81
C ASN A 61 31.72 0.57 0.45
N SER A 62 32.73 -0.19 0.90
CA SER A 62 32.67 -1.01 2.10
C SER A 62 32.84 -0.24 3.42
N GLU A 63 33.32 1.00 3.37
CA GLU A 63 33.59 1.83 4.56
C GLU A 63 32.55 2.95 4.76
N ASN A 64 31.69 3.22 3.78
CA ASN A 64 30.73 4.32 3.86
C ASN A 64 29.65 4.07 4.92
N LYS A 65 29.73 4.85 5.99
CA LYS A 65 28.67 4.93 7.02
C LYS A 65 27.86 6.19 6.76
N ASN A 66 26.56 6.04 6.76
CA ASN A 66 25.66 7.18 6.59
C ASN A 66 24.73 7.26 7.81
N PHE A 67 24.58 8.44 8.38
CA PHE A 67 23.58 8.75 9.39
C PHE A 67 22.79 9.97 8.95
N SER A 68 21.47 9.88 8.92
CA SER A 68 20.61 10.98 8.54
C SER A 68 19.46 11.18 9.51
N ILE A 69 19.06 12.45 9.67
CA ILE A 69 17.90 12.89 10.42
C ILE A 69 17.02 13.71 9.48
N GLY A 70 15.76 13.30 9.32
CA GLY A 70 14.76 14.03 8.56
C GLY A 70 13.55 14.38 9.41
N LEU A 71 12.81 15.39 8.96
CA LEU A 71 11.55 15.84 9.58
C LEU A 71 10.44 15.79 8.53
N GLU A 72 9.24 15.43 8.95
CA GLU A 72 8.01 15.76 8.25
C GLU A 72 7.04 16.42 9.22
N PHE A 73 6.72 17.71 8.97
CA PHE A 73 5.66 18.43 9.65
C PHE A 73 4.55 18.72 8.67
N ARG A 74 3.33 18.23 8.97
CA ARG A 74 2.21 18.24 8.02
C ARG A 74 0.89 18.62 8.69
N PRO A 75 0.65 19.93 8.89
CA PRO A 75 -0.67 20.45 9.25
C PRO A 75 -1.65 20.32 8.08
N ARG A 76 -2.91 20.03 8.38
CA ARG A 76 -4.01 19.94 7.42
C ARG A 76 -5.31 20.45 8.04
N ALA A 77 -5.92 21.45 7.41
CA ALA A 77 -7.28 21.90 7.69
C ALA A 77 -8.25 21.19 6.77
N GLU A 78 -9.38 20.75 7.30
CA GLU A 78 -10.42 20.07 6.54
C GLU A 78 -11.80 20.70 6.82
N TYR A 79 -12.59 20.84 5.75
CA TYR A 79 -14.01 21.12 5.79
C TYR A 79 -14.76 19.90 5.28
N ARG A 80 -15.72 19.39 6.04
CA ARG A 80 -16.51 18.21 5.74
C ARG A 80 -17.99 18.51 5.87
N ASP A 81 -18.73 18.27 4.78
CA ASP A 81 -20.17 18.39 4.74
C ASP A 81 -20.75 17.18 3.99
N GLY A 82 -20.86 16.03 4.69
CA GLY A 82 -21.27 14.76 4.11
C GLY A 82 -20.12 13.85 3.66
N TYR A 83 -18.94 13.94 4.27
CA TYR A 83 -17.81 13.04 4.06
C TYR A 83 -18.09 11.65 4.66
N ARG A 84 -17.90 10.58 3.88
CA ARG A 84 -18.20 9.14 4.19
C ARG A 84 -19.68 8.80 4.33
N GLU A 85 -20.52 9.75 4.68
CA GLU A 85 -21.97 9.62 4.81
C GLU A 85 -22.63 10.75 4.03
N LEU A 86 -23.89 10.54 3.62
CA LEU A 86 -24.68 11.60 3.01
C LEU A 86 -25.08 12.62 4.08
N ARG A 87 -25.31 13.85 3.66
CA ARG A 87 -25.77 14.89 4.55
C ARG A 87 -27.26 14.75 4.85
N THR A 88 -27.67 15.06 6.08
CA THR A 88 -29.08 15.33 6.45
C THR A 88 -29.32 16.84 6.58
N SER A 89 -30.58 17.26 6.62
CA SER A 89 -30.93 18.68 6.86
C SER A 89 -30.43 19.21 8.19
N ASP A 90 -30.29 18.32 9.19
CA ASP A 90 -29.94 18.66 10.58
C ASP A 90 -28.44 18.67 10.84
N ASN A 91 -27.67 18.05 9.94
CA ASN A 91 -26.22 17.99 10.07
C ASN A 91 -25.61 19.37 9.75
N LYS A 92 -24.64 19.76 10.58
CA LYS A 92 -23.80 20.92 10.32
C LYS A 92 -22.45 20.45 9.78
N ALA A 93 -21.90 21.24 8.87
CA ALA A 93 -20.56 21.01 8.36
C ALA A 93 -19.51 21.04 9.48
N ALA A 94 -18.52 20.18 9.40
CA ALA A 94 -17.40 20.13 10.32
C ALA A 94 -16.20 20.87 9.75
N PHE A 95 -15.49 21.62 10.59
CA PHE A 95 -14.20 22.21 10.28
C PHE A 95 -13.21 21.89 11.40
N PHE A 96 -12.02 21.40 11.06
CA PHE A 96 -10.99 21.06 12.04
C PHE A 96 -9.59 21.06 11.41
N GLY A 97 -8.60 21.27 12.26
CA GLY A 97 -7.19 21.13 11.92
C GLY A 97 -6.62 19.82 12.46
N THR A 98 -5.81 19.15 11.68
CA THR A 98 -5.02 17.98 12.09
C THR A 98 -3.55 18.24 11.83
N GLN A 99 -2.69 17.49 12.48
CA GLN A 99 -1.25 17.65 12.32
C GLN A 99 -0.57 16.28 12.45
N ARG A 100 0.45 16.05 11.62
CA ARG A 100 1.47 15.02 11.83
C ARG A 100 2.83 15.69 11.98
N SER A 101 3.55 15.35 13.04
CA SER A 101 4.96 15.65 13.22
C SER A 101 5.72 14.34 13.27
N ARG A 102 6.65 14.09 12.34
CA ARG A 102 7.40 12.83 12.26
C ARG A 102 8.88 13.10 12.12
N LEU A 103 9.69 12.49 12.98
CA LEU A 103 11.14 12.48 12.91
C LEU A 103 11.61 11.14 12.39
N TYR A 104 12.57 11.16 11.48
CA TYR A 104 13.20 9.99 10.87
C TYR A 104 14.66 9.93 11.29
N PHE A 105 15.11 8.78 11.71
CA PHE A 105 16.49 8.46 11.97
C PHE A 105 16.90 7.26 11.15
N SER A 106 17.92 7.41 10.33
CA SER A 106 18.40 6.32 9.49
C SER A 106 19.91 6.19 9.64
N TYR A 107 20.36 4.97 9.85
CA TYR A 107 21.76 4.62 9.86
C TYR A 107 22.00 3.50 8.84
N SER A 108 23.04 3.63 8.04
CA SER A 108 23.46 2.57 7.15
C SER A 108 24.98 2.44 7.12
N GLN A 109 25.43 1.20 7.04
CA GLN A 109 26.80 0.80 6.75
C GLN A 109 26.76 -0.41 5.82
N PRO A 110 27.88 -0.88 5.29
CA PRO A 110 27.90 -2.09 4.47
C PRO A 110 27.18 -3.24 5.18
N LYS A 111 26.27 -3.89 4.45
CA LYS A 111 25.47 -5.03 4.90
C LYS A 111 24.52 -4.77 6.08
N PHE A 112 24.38 -3.54 6.58
CA PHE A 112 23.47 -3.23 7.69
C PHE A 112 22.79 -1.88 7.52
N LYS A 113 21.48 -1.84 7.80
CA LYS A 113 20.68 -0.61 7.91
C LYS A 113 19.83 -0.66 9.17
N PHE A 114 19.66 0.48 9.80
CA PHE A 114 18.69 0.70 10.86
C PHE A 114 17.86 1.93 10.52
N HIS A 115 16.56 1.82 10.72
CA HIS A 115 15.64 2.94 10.52
C HIS A 115 14.63 2.99 11.64
N THR A 116 14.38 4.19 12.17
CA THR A 116 13.26 4.43 13.07
C THR A 116 12.59 5.76 12.73
N SER A 117 11.29 5.82 12.90
CA SER A 117 10.53 7.07 12.81
C SER A 117 9.52 7.17 13.95
N ILE A 118 9.57 8.30 14.61
CA ILE A 118 8.72 8.64 15.76
C ILE A 118 7.75 9.72 15.29
N GLN A 119 6.46 9.58 15.61
CA GLN A 119 5.45 10.54 15.19
C GLN A 119 4.51 10.95 16.32
N ASP A 120 4.08 12.20 16.25
CA ASP A 120 2.94 12.74 16.96
C ASP A 120 1.83 13.08 15.94
N ILE A 121 0.61 12.66 16.25
CA ILE A 121 -0.58 12.91 15.43
C ILE A 121 -1.66 13.46 16.34
N ARG A 122 -2.23 14.61 15.96
CA ARG A 122 -3.27 15.23 16.76
C ARG A 122 -4.31 15.99 15.94
N VAL A 123 -5.49 16.15 16.52
CA VAL A 123 -6.45 17.18 16.14
C VAL A 123 -6.13 18.42 16.97
N TRP A 124 -6.13 19.60 16.38
CA TRP A 124 -5.89 20.83 17.11
C TRP A 124 -6.98 21.07 18.15
N GLY A 125 -6.57 21.29 19.39
CA GLY A 125 -7.48 21.40 20.55
C GLY A 125 -7.84 20.07 21.21
N GLN A 126 -7.37 18.91 20.70
CA GLN A 126 -7.59 17.60 21.30
C GLN A 126 -7.05 17.51 22.75
N TYR A 127 -5.92 18.15 22.98
CA TYR A 127 -5.30 18.24 24.31
C TYR A 127 -5.37 19.66 24.83
N GLY A 128 -5.65 19.81 26.13
CA GLY A 128 -5.60 21.12 26.79
C GLY A 128 -4.19 21.73 26.74
N GLN A 129 -4.10 23.05 26.87
CA GLN A 129 -2.84 23.77 26.75
C GLN A 129 -1.76 23.31 27.79
N THR A 130 -2.18 22.82 28.93
CA THR A 130 -1.32 22.31 30.00
C THR A 130 -1.32 20.78 30.10
N SER A 131 -1.86 20.08 29.09
CA SER A 131 -1.93 18.61 29.09
C SER A 131 -0.54 17.99 28.96
N THR A 132 -0.25 17.00 29.78
CA THR A 132 0.93 16.14 29.69
C THR A 132 0.69 14.90 28.85
N SER A 133 -0.56 14.66 28.42
CA SER A 133 -0.92 13.57 27.50
C SER A 133 -0.52 13.90 26.07
N GLY A 134 -0.11 12.90 25.31
CA GLY A 134 0.30 13.05 23.91
C GLY A 134 0.01 11.80 23.10
N SER A 135 0.19 11.91 21.79
CA SER A 135 0.00 10.81 20.82
C SER A 135 1.32 10.29 20.25
N LEU A 136 2.43 10.50 20.99
CA LEU A 136 3.74 10.06 20.51
C LEU A 136 3.79 8.53 20.36
N ASN A 137 4.12 8.08 19.16
CA ASN A 137 4.26 6.66 18.86
C ASN A 137 5.38 6.39 17.86
N VAL A 138 5.85 5.14 17.84
CA VAL A 138 6.82 4.67 16.85
C VAL A 138 6.05 4.20 15.62
N PHE A 139 6.29 4.86 14.49
CA PHE A 139 5.67 4.49 13.21
C PHE A 139 6.46 3.38 12.50
N GLU A 140 7.79 3.49 12.45
CA GLU A 140 8.69 2.45 11.96
C GLU A 140 9.86 2.27 12.93
N ALA A 141 10.30 1.02 13.12
CA ALA A 141 11.53 0.68 13.81
C ALA A 141 12.00 -0.70 13.33
N TYR A 142 13.01 -0.74 12.47
CA TYR A 142 13.52 -1.98 11.92
C TYR A 142 15.03 -1.94 11.70
N ALA A 143 15.62 -3.14 11.71
CA ALA A 143 16.96 -3.40 11.22
C ALA A 143 16.90 -4.26 9.98
N GLU A 144 17.81 -4.02 9.03
CA GLU A 144 17.98 -4.81 7.82
C GLU A 144 19.44 -5.23 7.70
N THR A 145 19.69 -6.51 7.45
CA THR A 145 21.03 -7.02 7.19
C THR A 145 21.08 -7.77 5.86
N SER A 146 22.12 -7.51 5.08
CA SER A 146 22.38 -8.26 3.85
C SER A 146 23.07 -9.59 4.20
N ILE A 147 22.49 -10.69 3.74
CA ILE A 147 23.05 -12.05 3.86
C ILE A 147 24.03 -12.28 2.69
N SER A 148 23.66 -11.80 1.51
CA SER A 148 24.48 -11.80 0.29
C SER A 148 24.21 -10.53 -0.50
N ASP A 149 24.82 -10.37 -1.68
CA ASP A 149 24.57 -9.22 -2.56
C ASP A 149 23.12 -9.18 -3.05
N ALA A 150 22.46 -10.34 -3.15
CA ALA A 150 21.08 -10.43 -3.63
C ALA A 150 20.05 -10.53 -2.51
N PHE A 151 20.43 -11.02 -1.31
CA PHE A 151 19.50 -11.29 -0.23
C PHE A 151 19.72 -10.40 0.99
N SER A 152 18.64 -9.86 1.52
CA SER A 152 18.61 -9.21 2.83
C SER A 152 17.42 -9.67 3.67
N VAL A 153 17.53 -9.48 4.98
CA VAL A 153 16.45 -9.73 5.94
C VAL A 153 16.22 -8.47 6.74
N ARG A 154 14.96 -8.03 6.76
CA ARG A 154 14.48 -6.88 7.54
C ARG A 154 13.57 -7.36 8.65
N LEU A 155 13.82 -6.90 9.87
CA LEU A 155 13.14 -7.31 11.09
C LEU A 155 12.61 -6.07 11.82
N GLY A 156 11.37 -6.09 12.21
CA GLY A 156 10.74 -5.05 13.03
C GLY A 156 9.55 -4.38 12.36
N ARG A 157 9.15 -3.23 12.93
CA ARG A 157 8.00 -2.45 12.48
C ARG A 157 8.33 -1.66 11.23
N GLN A 158 7.66 -1.97 10.13
CA GLN A 158 8.00 -1.49 8.79
C GLN A 158 6.76 -1.21 7.96
N LYS A 159 6.87 -0.27 7.03
CA LYS A 159 5.86 -0.08 5.97
C LYS A 159 5.87 -1.29 5.03
N VAL A 160 4.67 -1.69 4.63
CA VAL A 160 4.46 -2.63 3.53
C VAL A 160 3.67 -1.89 2.46
N GLU A 161 4.36 -1.58 1.35
CA GLU A 161 3.76 -0.90 0.21
C GLU A 161 4.14 -1.67 -1.05
N LEU A 162 3.16 -2.39 -1.62
CA LEU A 162 3.38 -3.30 -2.73
C LEU A 162 2.58 -2.83 -3.94
N ASP A 163 3.22 -2.93 -5.10
CA ASP A 163 2.63 -2.62 -6.39
C ASP A 163 2.06 -1.18 -6.43
N ASN A 164 0.81 -0.99 -6.81
CA ASN A 164 0.14 0.30 -6.86
C ASN A 164 -0.48 0.74 -5.51
N GLY A 165 -0.38 -0.09 -4.48
CA GLY A 165 -0.95 0.17 -3.15
C GLY A 165 -2.42 -0.24 -2.99
N ARG A 166 -3.01 -0.98 -3.96
CA ARG A 166 -4.42 -1.38 -3.90
C ARG A 166 -4.70 -2.46 -2.86
N LEU A 167 -3.75 -3.38 -2.63
CA LEU A 167 -3.88 -4.44 -1.62
C LEU A 167 -3.03 -4.19 -0.38
N PHE A 168 -1.83 -3.63 -0.54
CA PHE A 168 -0.91 -3.29 0.55
C PHE A 168 -0.37 -1.88 0.36
N SER A 169 -0.65 -1.00 1.30
CA SER A 169 -0.18 0.39 1.26
C SER A 169 0.19 0.91 2.64
N ALA A 170 1.24 1.71 2.70
CA ALA A 170 1.63 2.48 3.90
C ALA A 170 0.60 3.55 4.30
N ALA A 171 -0.44 3.78 3.48
CA ALA A 171 -1.50 4.76 3.72
C ALA A 171 -0.98 6.15 4.11
N ASN A 172 0.11 6.60 3.49
CA ASN A 172 0.87 7.77 3.94
C ASN A 172 0.13 9.10 3.80
N TRP A 173 -0.94 9.17 2.99
CA TRP A 173 -1.81 10.35 2.90
C TRP A 173 -2.61 10.56 4.19
N SER A 174 -3.06 9.50 4.84
CA SER A 174 -3.60 9.54 6.21
C SER A 174 -2.57 10.13 7.18
N GLN A 175 -3.01 10.84 8.23
CA GLN A 175 -2.07 11.35 9.23
C GLN A 175 -1.33 10.21 9.96
N ALA A 176 -2.02 9.12 10.24
CA ALA A 176 -1.42 7.98 10.97
C ALA A 176 -0.43 7.16 10.12
N GLY A 177 -0.80 6.87 8.86
CA GLY A 177 -0.10 5.87 8.06
C GLY A 177 -0.38 4.44 8.54
N ARG A 178 0.27 3.46 7.91
CA ARG A 178 0.18 2.03 8.25
C ARG A 178 1.55 1.38 8.24
N ALA A 179 1.85 0.61 9.28
CA ALA A 179 3.06 -0.20 9.39
C ALA A 179 2.70 -1.57 9.99
N HIS A 180 3.56 -2.56 9.74
CA HIS A 180 3.41 -3.95 10.17
C HIS A 180 4.65 -4.40 10.94
N ASP A 181 4.46 -5.16 12.02
CA ASP A 181 5.54 -5.82 12.72
C ASP A 181 5.83 -7.15 12.00
N ALA A 182 6.98 -7.24 11.34
CA ALA A 182 7.24 -8.34 10.40
C ALA A 182 8.72 -8.73 10.29
N VAL A 183 8.92 -9.98 9.88
CA VAL A 183 10.14 -10.48 9.24
C VAL A 183 9.93 -10.38 7.73
N ASN A 184 10.81 -9.70 7.02
CA ASN A 184 10.77 -9.58 5.57
C ASN A 184 12.09 -10.09 4.97
N ILE A 185 12.00 -11.13 4.14
CA ILE A 185 13.12 -11.66 3.37
C ILE A 185 13.03 -11.03 1.99
N ILE A 186 14.07 -10.32 1.58
CA ILE A 186 14.11 -9.53 0.37
C ILE A 186 15.16 -10.09 -0.57
N TYR A 187 14.76 -10.32 -1.82
CA TYR A 187 15.64 -10.71 -2.91
C TYR A 187 15.66 -9.62 -3.99
N ASN A 188 16.84 -9.23 -4.43
CA ASN A 188 17.03 -8.25 -5.50
C ASN A 188 18.03 -8.78 -6.53
N SER A 189 17.65 -8.69 -7.80
CA SER A 189 18.54 -8.85 -8.94
C SER A 189 18.29 -7.72 -9.94
N SER A 190 18.96 -7.74 -11.08
CA SER A 190 18.77 -6.72 -12.14
C SER A 190 17.36 -6.71 -12.74
N THR A 191 16.65 -7.83 -12.70
CA THR A 191 15.33 -8.00 -13.35
C THR A 191 14.23 -8.44 -12.39
N ILE A 192 14.59 -8.95 -11.21
CA ILE A 192 13.63 -9.51 -10.25
C ILE A 192 13.83 -8.85 -8.89
N HIS A 193 12.73 -8.39 -8.30
CA HIS A 193 12.60 -8.04 -6.90
C HIS A 193 11.53 -8.93 -6.26
N ALA A 194 11.84 -9.57 -5.14
CA ALA A 194 10.90 -10.40 -4.41
C ALA A 194 10.96 -10.12 -2.91
N GLU A 195 9.81 -10.20 -2.24
CA GLU A 195 9.68 -10.04 -0.80
C GLU A 195 8.84 -11.17 -0.21
N SER A 196 9.31 -11.77 0.88
CA SER A 196 8.52 -12.68 1.73
C SER A 196 8.31 -12.03 3.09
N ILE A 197 7.11 -11.49 3.31
CA ILE A 197 6.74 -10.72 4.50
C ILE A 197 5.92 -11.61 5.41
N ASN A 198 6.36 -11.75 6.66
CA ASN A 198 5.75 -12.67 7.61
C ASN A 198 5.52 -11.95 8.94
N SER A 199 4.27 -11.92 9.40
CA SER A 199 3.85 -11.28 10.65
C SER A 199 3.09 -12.25 11.53
N PHE A 200 3.33 -12.12 12.83
CA PHE A 200 2.61 -12.84 13.88
C PHE A 200 2.25 -11.86 15.00
N ASN A 201 0.95 -11.69 15.27
CA ASN A 201 0.46 -10.70 16.22
C ASN A 201 0.02 -11.32 17.55
N GLN A 202 0.40 -10.65 18.64
CA GLN A 202 -0.05 -10.89 20.01
C GLN A 202 -0.39 -9.56 20.68
N THR A 203 -1.27 -9.58 21.68
CA THR A 203 -1.61 -8.38 22.45
C THR A 203 -0.65 -8.10 23.61
N SER A 204 0.05 -9.13 24.10
CA SER A 204 0.98 -9.07 25.23
C SER A 204 1.89 -10.29 25.25
N GLU A 205 2.96 -10.22 26.02
CA GLU A 205 3.71 -11.40 26.45
C GLU A 205 2.84 -12.31 27.30
N ARG A 206 2.98 -13.63 27.10
CA ARG A 206 2.21 -14.63 27.82
C ARG A 206 3.08 -15.79 28.26
N ILE A 207 2.76 -16.35 29.43
CA ILE A 207 3.40 -17.56 29.95
C ILE A 207 2.84 -18.80 29.23
N PHE A 208 1.54 -18.81 28.98
CA PHE A 208 0.83 -19.88 28.29
C PHE A 208 -0.15 -19.26 27.30
N ASP A 209 -0.47 -20.01 26.24
CA ASP A 209 -1.44 -19.64 25.23
C ASP A 209 -0.98 -18.50 24.30
N THR A 210 -1.30 -18.63 23.04
CA THR A 210 -0.99 -17.65 21.99
C THR A 210 -2.26 -17.11 21.34
N ASP A 211 -3.41 -17.22 21.98
CA ASP A 211 -4.67 -16.73 21.47
C ASP A 211 -4.64 -15.20 21.31
N PHE A 212 -5.19 -14.73 20.20
CA PHE A 212 -5.23 -13.35 19.83
C PHE A 212 -6.58 -13.01 19.21
N SER A 213 -7.37 -12.22 19.92
CA SER A 213 -8.67 -11.74 19.45
C SER A 213 -8.59 -10.25 19.18
N PRO A 214 -8.37 -9.84 17.92
CA PRO A 214 -8.26 -8.43 17.59
C PRO A 214 -9.59 -7.71 17.71
N THR A 215 -9.54 -6.44 18.14
CA THR A 215 -10.71 -5.58 18.24
C THR A 215 -11.12 -4.96 16.90
N THR A 216 -10.20 -4.93 15.94
CA THR A 216 -10.41 -4.33 14.60
C THR A 216 -10.31 -5.39 13.51
N PHE A 217 -11.12 -5.24 12.45
CA PHE A 217 -11.17 -6.21 11.36
C PHE A 217 -9.89 -6.26 10.50
N THR A 218 -9.05 -5.25 10.59
CA THR A 218 -7.76 -5.18 9.86
C THR A 218 -6.59 -5.74 10.65
N ASN A 219 -6.84 -6.29 11.84
CA ASN A 219 -5.80 -6.80 12.71
C ASN A 219 -5.81 -8.33 12.67
N TYR A 220 -4.92 -8.91 11.89
CA TYR A 220 -4.76 -10.34 11.69
C TYR A 220 -3.95 -10.98 12.84
N LYS A 221 -4.10 -12.28 13.01
CA LYS A 221 -3.22 -13.11 13.85
C LYS A 221 -1.93 -13.44 13.13
N LEU A 222 -2.05 -13.90 11.87
CA LEU A 222 -0.95 -14.22 10.98
C LEU A 222 -1.12 -13.48 9.67
N LEU A 223 -0.03 -12.99 9.10
CA LEU A 223 0.03 -12.50 7.74
C LEU A 223 1.28 -13.06 7.06
N ASN A 224 1.08 -13.70 5.92
CA ASN A 224 2.16 -14.12 5.04
C ASN A 224 1.91 -13.51 3.67
N VAL A 225 2.91 -12.86 3.09
CA VAL A 225 2.83 -12.25 1.76
C VAL A 225 4.06 -12.64 0.98
N LEU A 226 3.85 -13.17 -0.22
CA LEU A 226 4.89 -13.35 -1.23
C LEU A 226 4.61 -12.36 -2.36
N PHE A 227 5.49 -11.39 -2.52
CA PHE A 227 5.49 -10.41 -3.59
C PHE A 227 6.61 -10.72 -4.58
N LEU A 228 6.31 -10.61 -5.86
CA LEU A 228 7.29 -10.70 -6.93
C LEU A 228 7.06 -9.54 -7.90
N LYS A 229 8.14 -8.86 -8.28
CA LYS A 229 8.18 -7.92 -9.42
C LYS A 229 9.26 -8.38 -10.38
N ALA A 230 8.87 -8.65 -11.63
CA ALA A 230 9.75 -9.12 -12.67
C ALA A 230 9.67 -8.19 -13.90
N ARG A 231 10.81 -7.65 -14.33
CA ARG A 231 10.93 -6.96 -15.59
C ARG A 231 11.09 -8.00 -16.70
N LEU A 232 10.03 -8.23 -17.48
CA LEU A 232 10.01 -9.24 -18.52
C LEU A 232 10.81 -8.81 -19.76
N ASN A 233 10.73 -7.53 -20.10
CA ASN A 233 11.52 -6.88 -21.14
C ASN A 233 11.52 -5.35 -20.95
N GLU A 234 11.93 -4.59 -21.96
CA GLU A 234 11.99 -3.10 -21.89
C GLU A 234 10.62 -2.43 -21.74
N HIS A 235 9.52 -3.11 -22.11
CA HIS A 235 8.17 -2.56 -22.09
C HIS A 235 7.26 -3.20 -21.06
N PHE A 236 7.50 -4.45 -20.66
CA PHE A 236 6.62 -5.21 -19.79
C PHE A 236 7.23 -5.48 -18.41
N THR A 237 6.44 -5.17 -17.39
CA THR A 237 6.71 -5.55 -16.00
C THR A 237 5.52 -6.34 -15.45
N LEU A 238 5.79 -7.45 -14.78
CA LEU A 238 4.81 -8.26 -14.08
C LEU A 238 5.05 -8.14 -12.59
N THR A 239 3.99 -7.87 -11.82
CA THR A 239 3.99 -8.05 -10.37
C THR A 239 3.00 -9.14 -9.96
N THR A 240 3.30 -9.89 -8.90
CA THR A 240 2.35 -10.83 -8.30
C THR A 240 2.31 -10.64 -6.79
N ILE A 241 1.12 -10.77 -6.22
CA ILE A 241 0.90 -10.79 -4.78
C ILE A 241 0.15 -12.07 -4.44
N ASN A 242 0.77 -12.90 -3.58
CA ASN A 242 0.14 -14.05 -2.98
C ASN A 242 0.17 -13.84 -1.47
N SER A 243 -0.98 -13.71 -0.85
CA SER A 243 -1.09 -13.43 0.58
C SER A 243 -2.06 -14.39 1.27
N ALA A 244 -1.76 -14.67 2.52
CA ALA A 244 -2.62 -15.40 3.44
C ALA A 244 -2.71 -14.60 4.75
N ASP A 245 -3.87 -14.05 5.04
CA ASP A 245 -4.17 -13.39 6.29
C ASP A 245 -5.13 -14.25 7.12
N SER A 246 -4.72 -14.54 8.37
CA SER A 246 -5.43 -15.46 9.25
C SER A 246 -5.95 -14.76 10.48
N TYR A 247 -7.17 -15.08 10.83
CA TYR A 247 -7.92 -14.52 11.95
C TYR A 247 -8.29 -15.60 12.93
N GLN A 248 -8.12 -15.33 14.21
CA GLN A 248 -8.51 -16.28 15.24
C GLN A 248 -10.02 -16.37 15.38
N SER A 249 -10.50 -17.58 15.56
CA SER A 249 -11.91 -17.82 15.89
C SER A 249 -12.25 -17.20 17.25
N LYS A 250 -13.39 -16.52 17.31
CA LYS A 250 -13.94 -16.02 18.59
C LYS A 250 -14.59 -17.12 19.44
N THR A 251 -14.91 -18.24 18.82
CA THR A 251 -15.68 -19.32 19.44
C THR A 251 -14.82 -20.54 19.81
N TYR A 252 -13.78 -20.80 19.01
CA TYR A 252 -12.94 -22.00 19.16
C TYR A 252 -11.49 -21.58 19.32
N SER A 253 -10.97 -21.71 20.54
CA SER A 253 -9.57 -21.47 20.85
C SER A 253 -8.65 -22.31 19.94
N GLY A 254 -7.56 -21.71 19.48
CA GLY A 254 -6.60 -22.35 18.59
C GLY A 254 -7.04 -22.55 17.14
N THR A 255 -8.27 -22.17 16.77
CA THR A 255 -8.74 -22.27 15.38
C THR A 255 -8.48 -20.96 14.62
N LEU A 256 -7.85 -21.07 13.44
CA LEU A 256 -7.63 -19.96 12.53
C LEU A 256 -8.48 -20.10 11.27
N TYR A 257 -9.05 -19.00 10.84
CA TYR A 257 -9.69 -18.84 9.54
C TYR A 257 -8.78 -18.02 8.66
N THR A 258 -8.46 -18.54 7.49
CA THR A 258 -7.48 -17.95 6.60
C THR A 258 -8.14 -17.54 5.28
N ARG A 259 -7.93 -16.27 4.91
CA ARG A 259 -8.23 -15.77 3.58
C ARG A 259 -6.96 -15.77 2.76
N GLY A 260 -6.97 -16.46 1.64
CA GLY A 260 -5.97 -16.41 0.60
C GLY A 260 -6.33 -15.30 -0.41
N THR A 261 -5.34 -14.59 -0.92
CA THR A 261 -5.48 -13.65 -2.04
C THR A 261 -4.32 -13.85 -2.99
N SER A 262 -4.60 -14.22 -4.23
CA SER A 262 -3.57 -14.47 -5.25
C SER A 262 -3.91 -13.76 -6.54
N GLY A 263 -2.90 -13.22 -7.21
CA GLY A 263 -3.03 -12.54 -8.48
C GLY A 263 -1.84 -11.67 -8.80
N GLY A 264 -2.04 -10.75 -9.76
CA GLY A 264 -0.95 -9.89 -10.19
C GLY A 264 -1.41 -8.74 -11.06
N ARG A 265 -0.43 -7.99 -11.51
CA ARG A 265 -0.58 -6.83 -12.38
C ARG A 265 0.47 -6.87 -13.48
N LEU A 266 0.00 -6.76 -14.70
CA LEU A 266 0.83 -6.56 -15.87
C LEU A 266 0.86 -5.08 -16.20
N GLU A 267 2.06 -4.54 -16.37
CA GLU A 267 2.31 -3.15 -16.79
C GLU A 267 2.97 -3.16 -18.16
N PHE A 268 2.49 -2.29 -19.04
CA PHE A 268 3.07 -2.00 -20.34
C PHE A 268 3.42 -0.51 -20.40
N GLU A 269 4.65 -0.18 -20.79
CA GLU A 269 5.10 1.21 -20.98
C GLU A 269 5.90 1.32 -22.28
N LYS A 270 5.44 2.22 -23.18
CA LYS A 270 6.15 2.56 -24.41
C LYS A 270 5.86 3.99 -24.81
N GLY A 271 6.91 4.83 -24.79
CA GLY A 271 6.77 6.26 -25.10
C GLY A 271 5.78 6.95 -24.18
N ASN A 272 4.73 7.52 -24.76
CA ASN A 272 3.68 8.24 -24.03
C ASN A 272 2.54 7.35 -23.51
N LEU A 273 2.54 6.08 -23.90
CA LEU A 273 1.50 5.13 -23.52
C LEU A 273 1.96 4.31 -22.32
N TYR A 274 1.11 4.28 -21.28
CA TYR A 274 1.21 3.37 -20.16
C TYR A 274 -0.13 2.65 -19.99
N ALA A 275 -0.10 1.35 -19.86
CA ALA A 275 -1.30 0.54 -19.65
C ALA A 275 -1.07 -0.50 -18.57
N THR A 276 -2.11 -0.80 -17.80
CA THR A 276 -2.05 -1.82 -16.75
C THR A 276 -3.28 -2.68 -16.73
N LEU A 277 -3.10 -3.92 -16.30
CA LEU A 277 -4.16 -4.87 -16.04
C LEU A 277 -3.88 -5.59 -14.74
N SER A 278 -4.72 -5.37 -13.72
CA SER A 278 -4.63 -6.06 -12.44
C SER A 278 -5.77 -7.06 -12.29
N GLY A 279 -5.47 -8.24 -11.73
CA GLY A 279 -6.47 -9.24 -11.40
C GLY A 279 -6.08 -10.03 -10.16
N TYR A 280 -7.02 -10.19 -9.22
CA TYR A 280 -6.82 -10.93 -7.97
C TYR A 280 -8.03 -11.80 -7.64
N TYR A 281 -7.77 -12.97 -7.07
CA TYR A 281 -8.78 -13.89 -6.58
C TYR A 281 -8.61 -14.16 -5.09
N GLN A 282 -9.74 -14.14 -4.35
CA GLN A 282 -9.78 -14.45 -2.93
C GLN A 282 -10.50 -15.77 -2.67
N TYR A 283 -9.91 -16.57 -1.80
CA TYR A 283 -10.35 -17.92 -1.43
C TYR A 283 -10.09 -18.20 0.05
N GLY A 284 -10.50 -19.36 0.51
CA GLY A 284 -10.34 -19.76 1.91
C GLY A 284 -11.60 -19.57 2.71
N GLN A 285 -11.51 -19.08 3.95
CA GLN A 285 -12.63 -19.00 4.88
C GLN A 285 -12.65 -17.71 5.69
N LEU A 286 -13.84 -17.14 5.89
CA LEU A 286 -14.10 -16.04 6.84
C LEU A 286 -14.20 -16.56 8.27
N GLN A 287 -14.14 -15.66 9.26
CA GLN A 287 -14.39 -15.98 10.67
C GLN A 287 -15.81 -16.55 10.92
N THR A 288 -16.75 -16.29 10.03
CA THR A 288 -18.11 -16.85 10.02
C THR A 288 -18.17 -18.31 9.55
N ARG A 289 -17.03 -18.91 9.15
CA ARG A 289 -16.87 -20.22 8.50
C ARG A 289 -17.36 -20.29 7.04
N GLU A 290 -17.86 -19.19 6.52
CA GLU A 290 -18.26 -19.08 5.13
C GLU A 290 -17.04 -19.18 4.21
N HIS A 291 -17.09 -19.99 3.16
CA HIS A 291 -16.04 -20.08 2.16
C HIS A 291 -16.03 -18.85 1.28
N ILE A 292 -14.84 -18.45 0.83
CA ILE A 292 -14.63 -17.27 -0.01
C ILE A 292 -14.43 -17.68 -1.46
N SER A 293 -15.09 -16.97 -2.40
CA SER A 293 -14.86 -17.04 -3.84
C SER A 293 -15.13 -15.67 -4.44
N ALA A 294 -14.13 -14.77 -4.35
CA ALA A 294 -14.28 -13.37 -4.73
C ALA A 294 -13.14 -12.94 -5.66
N TYR A 295 -13.39 -11.94 -6.50
CA TYR A 295 -12.39 -11.46 -7.45
C TYR A 295 -12.41 -9.95 -7.62
N TYR A 296 -11.27 -9.43 -8.07
CA TYR A 296 -10.99 -8.05 -8.39
C TYR A 296 -10.35 -7.94 -9.76
N PHE A 297 -10.73 -6.91 -10.50
CA PHE A 297 -10.20 -6.63 -11.83
C PHE A 297 -10.07 -5.11 -12.05
N GLN A 298 -8.93 -4.66 -12.59
CA GLN A 298 -8.67 -3.25 -12.88
C GLN A 298 -7.83 -3.09 -14.15
N PRO A 299 -8.44 -2.81 -15.31
CA PRO A 299 -7.75 -2.29 -16.48
C PRO A 299 -7.58 -0.77 -16.37
N GLU A 300 -6.46 -0.26 -16.84
CA GLU A 300 -6.19 1.18 -16.95
C GLU A 300 -5.30 1.47 -18.16
N ILE A 301 -5.60 2.53 -18.86
CA ILE A 301 -4.78 3.12 -19.90
C ILE A 301 -4.45 4.56 -19.51
N GLN A 302 -3.19 4.97 -19.70
CA GLN A 302 -2.71 6.32 -19.44
C GLN A 302 -1.96 6.86 -20.67
N LEU A 303 -2.35 8.03 -21.10
CA LEU A 303 -1.68 8.79 -22.16
C LEU A 303 -1.02 10.03 -21.56
N ARG A 304 0.27 10.20 -21.82
CA ARG A 304 1.09 11.33 -21.38
C ARG A 304 1.41 12.22 -22.60
N SER A 305 0.98 13.47 -22.60
CA SER A 305 1.25 14.42 -23.66
C SER A 305 1.78 15.72 -23.06
N ASN A 306 3.05 16.02 -23.25
CA ASN A 306 3.73 17.19 -22.71
C ASN A 306 3.36 17.45 -21.23
N LYS A 307 2.35 18.32 -21.03
CA LYS A 307 1.86 18.76 -19.71
C LYS A 307 0.64 18.01 -19.21
N LEU A 308 -0.04 17.26 -20.07
CA LEU A 308 -1.30 16.59 -19.75
C LEU A 308 -1.09 15.09 -19.67
N THR A 309 -1.52 14.52 -18.55
CA THR A 309 -1.67 13.06 -18.38
C THR A 309 -3.16 12.75 -18.26
N THR A 310 -3.67 11.91 -19.14
CA THR A 310 -5.04 11.40 -19.11
C THR A 310 -5.01 9.93 -18.72
N ARG A 311 -5.83 9.52 -17.74
CA ARG A 311 -5.98 8.14 -17.31
C ARG A 311 -7.44 7.73 -17.42
N LEU A 312 -7.70 6.65 -18.13
CA LEU A 312 -9.01 6.01 -18.26
C LEU A 312 -8.91 4.59 -17.73
N GLY A 313 -9.80 4.22 -16.84
CA GLY A 313 -9.80 2.88 -16.25
C GLY A 313 -11.11 2.54 -15.59
N ALA A 314 -11.15 1.35 -15.02
CA ALA A 314 -12.26 0.90 -14.20
C ALA A 314 -11.77 -0.06 -13.12
N GLU A 315 -12.41 -0.04 -11.95
CA GLU A 315 -12.29 -1.08 -10.94
C GLU A 315 -13.55 -1.90 -10.85
N PHE A 316 -13.40 -3.19 -10.76
CA PHE A 316 -14.48 -4.12 -10.49
C PHE A 316 -14.15 -4.98 -9.27
N MET A 317 -14.99 -4.92 -8.25
CA MET A 317 -14.97 -5.81 -7.09
C MET A 317 -16.20 -6.68 -7.10
N SER A 318 -16.01 -7.98 -7.06
CA SER A 318 -17.12 -8.94 -6.96
C SER A 318 -17.89 -8.77 -5.65
N GLY A 319 -19.14 -9.18 -5.68
CA GLY A 319 -20.03 -9.16 -4.53
C GLY A 319 -21.13 -10.21 -4.62
N GLU A 320 -21.97 -10.25 -3.61
CA GLU A 320 -23.12 -11.15 -3.51
C GLU A 320 -24.31 -10.57 -4.28
N ASN A 321 -25.13 -11.46 -4.86
CA ASN A 321 -26.40 -11.10 -5.48
C ASN A 321 -27.53 -11.41 -4.51
N ALA A 322 -28.26 -10.39 -4.06
CA ALA A 322 -29.33 -10.53 -3.05
C ALA A 322 -30.55 -11.36 -3.52
N GLU A 323 -30.61 -11.74 -4.81
CA GLU A 323 -31.65 -12.63 -5.37
C GLU A 323 -31.17 -14.07 -5.56
N LYS A 324 -29.90 -14.37 -5.25
CA LYS A 324 -29.31 -15.69 -5.41
C LYS A 324 -28.65 -16.14 -4.10
N THR A 325 -28.95 -17.36 -3.70
CA THR A 325 -28.21 -18.03 -2.61
C THR A 325 -26.85 -18.49 -3.09
N SER A 326 -25.86 -18.46 -2.24
CA SER A 326 -24.51 -18.96 -2.51
C SER A 326 -23.93 -19.52 -1.22
N ASP A 327 -23.24 -20.66 -1.31
CA ASP A 327 -22.47 -21.25 -0.21
C ASP A 327 -21.13 -20.54 -0.01
N PHE A 328 -20.85 -19.52 -0.83
CA PHE A 328 -19.60 -18.76 -0.82
C PHE A 328 -19.87 -17.28 -0.63
N SER A 329 -19.06 -16.63 0.20
CA SER A 329 -18.93 -15.18 0.19
C SER A 329 -18.22 -14.76 -1.10
N LYS A 330 -18.90 -13.95 -1.90
CA LYS A 330 -18.39 -13.42 -3.18
C LYS A 330 -17.88 -11.99 -3.06
N SER A 331 -17.84 -11.45 -1.87
CA SER A 331 -17.47 -10.05 -1.62
C SER A 331 -15.97 -9.90 -1.49
N PHE A 332 -15.34 -9.26 -2.49
CA PHE A 332 -13.91 -8.95 -2.47
C PHE A 332 -13.57 -7.90 -1.41
N VAL A 333 -12.47 -8.08 -0.71
CA VAL A 333 -11.94 -7.15 0.30
C VAL A 333 -10.55 -6.67 -0.11
N PRO A 334 -10.31 -5.35 -0.28
CA PRO A 334 -9.02 -4.83 -0.74
C PRO A 334 -7.94 -4.81 0.36
N LEU A 335 -7.92 -5.82 1.21
CA LEU A 335 -6.93 -6.11 2.26
C LEU A 335 -6.50 -4.86 3.06
N TYR A 336 -5.20 -4.55 3.01
CA TYR A 336 -4.52 -3.45 3.72
C TYR A 336 -4.16 -2.30 2.75
N GLY A 337 -4.87 -2.20 1.64
CA GLY A 337 -4.71 -1.16 0.64
C GLY A 337 -5.38 0.16 1.02
N VAL A 338 -5.39 1.09 0.07
CA VAL A 338 -6.05 2.39 0.22
C VAL A 338 -7.21 2.54 -0.76
N ALA A 339 -8.22 3.30 -0.37
CA ALA A 339 -9.40 3.57 -1.20
C ALA A 339 -9.28 4.90 -1.96
N TRP A 340 -8.94 6.00 -1.30
CA TRP A 340 -8.90 7.35 -1.90
C TRP A 340 -8.11 7.48 -3.20
N LYS A 341 -7.14 6.62 -3.44
CA LYS A 341 -6.32 6.61 -4.65
C LYS A 341 -7.07 6.04 -5.87
N PHE A 342 -8.18 5.34 -5.62
CA PHE A 342 -8.90 4.50 -6.58
C PHE A 342 -10.41 4.77 -6.62
N MET A 343 -11.02 5.11 -5.50
CA MET A 343 -12.48 5.15 -5.30
C MET A 343 -12.98 6.48 -4.78
N GLY A 344 -12.35 7.58 -5.23
CA GLY A 344 -12.71 8.93 -4.84
C GLY A 344 -12.22 9.34 -3.45
N ASN A 345 -12.15 10.63 -3.24
CA ASN A 345 -11.61 11.26 -2.03
C ASN A 345 -12.67 11.48 -0.95
N MET A 346 -13.97 11.39 -1.28
CA MET A 346 -15.07 11.51 -0.31
C MET A 346 -15.18 10.29 0.62
N ASP A 347 -14.35 9.23 0.38
CA ASP A 347 -14.21 8.05 1.23
C ASP A 347 -15.52 7.26 1.48
N TYR A 348 -16.47 7.28 0.55
CA TYR A 348 -17.72 6.53 0.66
C TYR A 348 -17.50 5.01 0.66
N PHE A 349 -16.44 4.53 0.00
CA PHE A 349 -16.16 3.11 -0.23
C PHE A 349 -14.79 2.71 0.31
N THR A 350 -14.66 2.68 1.64
CA THR A 350 -13.40 2.36 2.35
C THR A 350 -13.45 1.09 3.16
N THR A 351 -14.65 0.66 3.59
CA THR A 351 -14.88 -0.48 4.47
C THR A 351 -15.66 -1.59 3.76
N PHE A 352 -14.94 -2.37 2.94
CA PHE A 352 -15.54 -3.51 2.24
C PHE A 352 -15.66 -4.73 3.16
N PRO A 353 -16.76 -5.50 3.01
CA PRO A 353 -17.88 -5.36 2.07
C PRO A 353 -19.04 -4.52 2.60
N ALA A 354 -18.92 -3.92 3.78
CA ALA A 354 -20.03 -3.24 4.47
C ALA A 354 -20.58 -2.03 3.68
N ASP A 355 -19.69 -1.17 3.16
CA ASP A 355 -20.07 0.06 2.45
C ASP A 355 -20.95 -0.18 1.21
N VAL A 356 -20.96 -1.40 0.67
CA VAL A 356 -21.73 -1.81 -0.51
C VAL A 356 -22.74 -2.92 -0.19
N LYS A 357 -23.07 -3.17 1.11
CA LYS A 357 -23.96 -4.25 1.56
C LYS A 357 -23.64 -5.60 0.88
N LYS A 358 -22.36 -5.92 0.75
CA LYS A 358 -21.81 -7.10 0.06
C LYS A 358 -22.07 -7.14 -1.46
N GLY A 359 -22.74 -6.16 -2.08
CA GLY A 359 -23.12 -6.17 -3.50
C GLY A 359 -21.95 -6.03 -4.49
N GLY A 360 -20.74 -5.76 -4.00
CA GLY A 360 -19.58 -5.43 -4.84
C GLY A 360 -19.68 -4.02 -5.43
N LEU A 361 -18.64 -3.60 -6.14
CA LEU A 361 -18.57 -2.25 -6.70
C LEU A 361 -17.97 -2.28 -8.10
N PHE A 362 -18.53 -1.50 -9.01
CA PHE A 362 -17.97 -1.15 -10.30
C PHE A 362 -17.78 0.37 -10.36
N ASN A 363 -16.53 0.79 -10.60
CA ASN A 363 -16.10 2.18 -10.60
C ASN A 363 -15.29 2.48 -11.88
N PRO A 364 -15.92 2.84 -13.00
CA PRO A 364 -15.22 3.46 -14.12
C PRO A 364 -14.79 4.88 -13.77
N TYR A 365 -13.60 5.27 -14.22
CA TYR A 365 -13.01 6.56 -13.91
C TYR A 365 -12.23 7.17 -15.06
N LEU A 366 -12.14 8.52 -15.04
CA LEU A 366 -11.37 9.32 -15.97
C LEU A 366 -10.63 10.41 -15.19
N PHE A 367 -9.29 10.43 -15.26
CA PHE A 367 -8.46 11.39 -14.54
C PHE A 367 -7.67 12.25 -15.49
N PHE A 368 -7.59 13.54 -15.16
CA PHE A 368 -6.75 14.51 -15.84
C PHE A 368 -5.74 15.09 -14.86
N ILE A 369 -4.47 15.06 -15.22
CA ILE A 369 -3.37 15.65 -14.46
C ILE A 369 -2.67 16.62 -15.42
N TYR A 370 -2.64 17.91 -15.05
CA TYR A 370 -2.06 18.95 -15.89
C TYR A 370 -0.93 19.66 -15.15
N ASP A 371 0.30 19.49 -15.63
CA ASP A 371 1.48 20.18 -15.12
C ASP A 371 1.55 21.58 -15.73
N LEU A 372 0.96 22.59 -15.04
CA LEU A 372 0.97 23.98 -15.46
C LEU A 372 2.42 24.46 -15.66
N ASN A 373 3.28 24.12 -14.69
CA ASN A 373 4.73 24.33 -14.72
C ASN A 373 5.42 23.35 -13.76
N LYS A 374 6.76 23.46 -13.58
CA LYS A 374 7.53 22.56 -12.69
C LYS A 374 7.12 22.63 -11.20
N LYS A 375 6.39 23.67 -10.80
CA LYS A 375 5.96 23.88 -9.41
C LYS A 375 4.48 23.63 -9.18
N VAL A 376 3.63 23.75 -10.20
CA VAL A 376 2.17 23.68 -10.05
C VAL A 376 1.60 22.56 -10.92
N ALA A 377 0.93 21.60 -10.27
CA ALA A 377 0.12 20.57 -10.93
C ALA A 377 -1.35 20.70 -10.52
N LEU A 378 -2.24 20.58 -11.49
CA LEU A 378 -3.69 20.52 -11.33
C LEU A 378 -4.14 19.11 -11.60
N ARG A 379 -5.15 18.64 -10.86
CA ARG A 379 -5.74 17.32 -11.08
C ARG A 379 -7.25 17.39 -10.96
N SER A 380 -7.95 16.63 -11.81
CA SER A 380 -9.39 16.41 -11.71
C SER A 380 -9.66 14.94 -12.01
N ASP A 381 -10.28 14.25 -11.06
CA ASP A 381 -10.64 12.84 -11.14
C ASP A 381 -12.16 12.71 -11.18
N PHE A 382 -12.67 11.95 -12.12
CA PHE A 382 -14.09 11.71 -12.33
C PHE A 382 -14.37 10.23 -12.09
N HIS A 383 -15.32 9.93 -11.21
CA HIS A 383 -15.73 8.59 -10.85
C HIS A 383 -17.24 8.42 -11.08
N LEU A 384 -17.62 7.25 -11.59
CA LEU A 384 -19.00 6.77 -11.57
C LEU A 384 -19.06 5.51 -10.71
N PHE A 385 -20.03 5.43 -9.82
CA PHE A 385 -20.14 4.29 -8.91
C PHE A 385 -21.41 3.50 -9.19
N TYR A 386 -21.24 2.17 -9.28
CA TYR A 386 -22.31 1.22 -9.47
C TYR A 386 -22.12 0.03 -8.54
N LEU A 387 -23.22 -0.50 -7.98
CA LEU A 387 -23.19 -1.81 -7.36
C LEU A 387 -22.86 -2.87 -8.42
N GLY A 388 -21.99 -3.80 -8.06
CA GLY A 388 -21.60 -4.90 -8.95
C GLY A 388 -22.68 -5.96 -9.13
N ASN A 389 -23.65 -6.04 -8.19
CA ASN A 389 -24.74 -7.01 -8.19
C ASN A 389 -26.02 -6.41 -7.60
N LYS A 390 -27.14 -7.12 -7.83
CA LYS A 390 -28.44 -6.75 -7.24
C LYS A 390 -28.38 -6.72 -5.72
N THR A 391 -28.74 -5.60 -5.14
CA THR A 391 -28.75 -5.33 -3.70
C THR A 391 -30.16 -4.89 -3.29
N LYS A 392 -30.61 -5.26 -2.11
CA LYS A 392 -31.93 -4.93 -1.58
C LYS A 392 -31.83 -3.88 -0.48
N ASN A 393 -32.83 -3.01 -0.42
CA ASN A 393 -33.07 -2.11 0.70
C ASN A 393 -33.65 -2.88 1.91
N THR A 394 -33.92 -2.17 2.99
CA THR A 394 -34.53 -2.73 4.23
C THR A 394 -35.94 -3.30 4.03
N LEU A 395 -36.65 -2.87 2.99
CA LEU A 395 -37.98 -3.35 2.63
C LEU A 395 -37.93 -4.58 1.69
N GLY A 396 -36.73 -5.08 1.36
CA GLY A 396 -36.57 -6.22 0.45
C GLY A 396 -36.65 -5.88 -1.03
N THR A 397 -36.79 -4.60 -1.40
CA THR A 397 -36.86 -4.15 -2.79
C THR A 397 -35.45 -3.99 -3.38
N THR A 398 -35.24 -4.49 -4.58
CA THR A 398 -33.99 -4.32 -5.33
C THR A 398 -33.83 -2.84 -5.72
N ILE A 399 -32.66 -2.27 -5.40
CA ILE A 399 -32.32 -0.88 -5.67
C ILE A 399 -31.63 -0.72 -7.04
N ASN A 400 -31.67 0.50 -7.58
CA ASN A 400 -30.92 0.86 -8.78
C ASN A 400 -29.41 0.65 -8.50
N PRO A 401 -28.66 -0.02 -9.41
CA PRO A 401 -27.22 -0.20 -9.21
C PRO A 401 -26.41 1.10 -9.28
N TYR A 402 -26.86 2.14 -9.98
CA TYR A 402 -26.17 3.43 -10.03
C TYR A 402 -26.24 4.13 -8.68
N LEU A 403 -25.05 4.51 -8.16
CA LEU A 403 -24.88 5.11 -6.83
C LEU A 403 -24.58 6.60 -6.90
N GLY A 404 -24.01 7.06 -8.02
CA GLY A 404 -23.71 8.48 -8.20
C GLY A 404 -22.38 8.75 -8.89
N PHE A 405 -22.06 10.03 -8.94
CA PHE A 405 -20.88 10.60 -9.58
C PHE A 405 -20.07 11.41 -8.57
N GLU A 406 -18.76 11.18 -8.50
CA GLU A 406 -17.83 11.97 -7.69
C GLU A 406 -16.82 12.67 -8.58
N ASN A 407 -16.52 13.92 -8.27
CA ASN A 407 -15.41 14.64 -8.85
C ASN A 407 -14.47 15.16 -7.77
N ASP A 408 -13.20 14.85 -7.93
CA ASP A 408 -12.11 15.25 -7.05
C ASP A 408 -11.16 16.19 -7.77
N MET A 409 -11.05 17.40 -7.29
CA MET A 409 -10.14 18.41 -7.82
C MET A 409 -9.02 18.67 -6.83
N SER A 410 -7.80 18.86 -7.32
CA SER A 410 -6.70 19.29 -6.47
C SER A 410 -5.68 20.14 -7.19
N VAL A 411 -5.02 20.99 -6.41
CA VAL A 411 -3.89 21.82 -6.81
C VAL A 411 -2.73 21.49 -5.90
N LYS A 412 -1.61 21.10 -6.48
CA LYS A 412 -0.36 20.87 -5.77
C LYS A 412 0.65 21.94 -6.17
N TYR A 413 1.16 22.67 -5.16
CA TYR A 413 2.16 23.70 -5.34
C TYR A 413 3.45 23.38 -4.59
N LYS A 414 4.53 23.14 -5.32
CA LYS A 414 5.89 23.00 -4.77
C LYS A 414 6.47 24.38 -4.54
N TYR A 415 6.30 24.92 -3.31
CA TYR A 415 6.79 26.24 -2.96
C TYR A 415 8.33 26.29 -3.06
N ASN A 416 9.01 25.33 -2.46
CA ASN A 416 10.45 25.10 -2.56
C ASN A 416 10.76 23.59 -2.49
N GLU A 417 12.03 23.20 -2.34
CA GLU A 417 12.47 21.80 -2.31
C GLU A 417 11.94 20.98 -1.13
N PHE A 418 11.64 21.63 0.00
CA PHE A 418 11.15 20.98 1.23
C PHE A 418 9.72 21.36 1.62
N THR A 419 9.07 22.29 0.89
CA THR A 419 7.71 22.75 1.20
C THR A 419 6.76 22.52 0.04
N THR A 420 5.67 21.79 0.30
CA THR A 420 4.57 21.57 -0.64
C THR A 420 3.25 22.02 -0.02
N ILE A 421 2.41 22.68 -0.80
CA ILE A 421 1.05 23.09 -0.45
C ILE A 421 0.10 22.32 -1.35
N ASP A 422 -0.83 21.59 -0.76
CA ASP A 422 -1.86 20.83 -1.46
C ASP A 422 -3.23 21.36 -1.04
N PHE A 423 -4.06 21.75 -2.02
CA PHE A 423 -5.46 22.08 -1.82
C PHE A 423 -6.30 21.07 -2.60
N GLY A 424 -7.36 20.56 -1.98
CA GLY A 424 -8.32 19.66 -2.63
C GLY A 424 -9.75 20.05 -2.34
N PHE A 425 -10.61 19.77 -3.32
CA PHE A 425 -12.05 19.94 -3.24
C PHE A 425 -12.73 18.78 -3.96
N SER A 426 -13.69 18.15 -3.29
CA SER A 426 -14.45 17.01 -3.80
C SER A 426 -15.92 17.18 -3.53
N TYR A 427 -16.75 16.66 -4.43
CA TYR A 427 -18.18 16.57 -4.24
C TYR A 427 -18.75 15.29 -4.85
N MET A 428 -19.87 14.82 -4.27
CA MET A 428 -20.59 13.63 -4.71
C MET A 428 -22.02 14.00 -5.13
N ALA A 429 -22.37 13.80 -6.39
CA ALA A 429 -23.76 13.81 -6.84
C ALA A 429 -24.35 12.42 -6.63
N ALA A 430 -24.88 12.18 -5.44
CA ALA A 430 -25.39 10.86 -5.04
C ALA A 430 -26.75 10.56 -5.68
N GLU A 431 -26.95 9.30 -6.09
CA GLU A 431 -28.26 8.81 -6.53
C GLU A 431 -29.08 8.33 -5.31
N LYS A 432 -30.40 8.23 -5.48
CA LYS A 432 -31.32 7.76 -4.41
C LYS A 432 -30.95 6.41 -3.80
N SER A 433 -30.41 5.50 -4.60
CA SER A 433 -29.91 4.20 -4.17
C SER A 433 -28.81 4.30 -3.10
N MET A 434 -28.02 5.40 -3.12
CA MET A 434 -26.97 5.62 -2.12
C MET A 434 -27.51 5.76 -0.70
N GLU A 435 -28.74 6.24 -0.52
CA GLU A 435 -29.42 6.34 0.80
C GLU A 435 -29.69 4.96 1.44
N THR A 436 -29.64 3.90 0.64
CA THR A 436 -29.71 2.52 1.16
C THR A 436 -28.38 2.07 1.79
N LEU A 437 -27.27 2.62 1.31
CA LEU A 437 -25.92 2.26 1.74
C LEU A 437 -25.39 3.17 2.83
N LYS A 438 -25.75 4.44 2.77
CA LYS A 438 -25.27 5.52 3.62
C LYS A 438 -26.40 6.31 4.24
N THR A 439 -26.21 6.74 5.48
CA THR A 439 -27.18 7.60 6.16
C THR A 439 -27.21 8.98 5.54
N GLY A 440 -28.41 9.58 5.38
CA GLY A 440 -28.59 10.93 4.86
C GLY A 440 -29.45 10.99 3.59
N SER A 441 -29.40 12.11 2.87
CA SER A 441 -30.21 12.37 1.69
C SER A 441 -29.36 12.65 0.46
N SER A 442 -29.68 12.01 -0.65
CA SER A 442 -29.07 12.23 -1.96
C SER A 442 -29.45 13.57 -2.60
N SER A 443 -30.49 14.24 -2.07
CA SER A 443 -30.92 15.56 -2.56
C SER A 443 -29.98 16.72 -2.16
N ILE A 444 -29.09 16.47 -1.20
CA ILE A 444 -28.13 17.46 -0.71
C ILE A 444 -26.73 16.99 -1.16
N VAL A 445 -26.07 17.82 -1.98
CA VAL A 445 -24.73 17.50 -2.50
C VAL A 445 -23.70 17.59 -1.38
N PRO A 446 -23.07 16.48 -0.98
CA PRO A 446 -22.00 16.50 0.00
C PRO A 446 -20.72 17.05 -0.61
N ILE A 447 -19.95 17.77 0.20
CA ILE A 447 -18.67 18.37 -0.16
C ILE A 447 -17.59 18.09 0.89
N TRP A 448 -16.37 17.98 0.41
CA TRP A 448 -15.17 17.93 1.21
C TRP A 448 -14.08 18.80 0.61
N SER A 449 -13.35 19.51 1.45
CA SER A 449 -12.16 20.22 1.02
C SER A 449 -11.07 20.18 2.08
N TYR A 450 -9.84 20.33 1.65
CA TYR A 450 -8.69 20.43 2.53
C TYR A 450 -7.63 21.39 2.03
N LEU A 451 -6.88 21.94 2.98
CA LEU A 451 -5.62 22.62 2.75
C LEU A 451 -4.55 21.92 3.60
N MET A 452 -3.52 21.39 2.94
CA MET A 452 -2.43 20.66 3.58
C MET A 452 -1.10 21.32 3.21
N ILE A 453 -0.28 21.60 4.21
CA ILE A 453 1.09 22.08 4.02
C ILE A 453 2.03 20.98 4.52
N THR A 454 2.98 20.59 3.70
CA THR A 454 3.99 19.61 4.09
C THR A 454 5.35 20.26 4.08
N PHE A 455 6.01 20.27 5.24
CA PHE A 455 7.41 20.63 5.41
C PHE A 455 8.21 19.34 5.61
N LYS A 456 9.18 19.10 4.75
CA LYS A 456 9.98 17.86 4.79
C LYS A 456 11.47 18.14 4.49
N PRO A 457 12.15 18.89 5.37
CA PRO A 457 13.59 19.10 5.23
C PRO A 457 14.40 17.90 5.72
N ASP A 458 15.58 17.71 5.09
CA ASP A 458 16.64 16.91 5.67
C ASP A 458 17.38 17.80 6.68
N LEU A 459 17.33 17.41 7.97
CA LEU A 459 17.91 18.19 9.05
C LEU A 459 19.41 17.95 9.21
N PHE A 460 19.83 16.73 8.95
CA PHE A 460 21.21 16.32 9.08
C PHE A 460 21.52 15.13 8.17
N ASN A 461 22.66 15.16 7.52
CA ASN A 461 23.20 14.04 6.75
C ASN A 461 24.71 14.00 6.96
N PHE A 462 25.21 12.87 7.46
CA PHE A 462 26.63 12.60 7.65
C PHE A 462 27.00 11.33 6.90
N THR A 463 27.98 11.44 6.03
CA THR A 463 28.59 10.30 5.31
C THR A 463 30.08 10.30 5.59
N LYS A 464 30.60 9.15 6.09
CA LYS A 464 32.03 8.94 6.36
C LYS A 464 32.58 7.94 5.36
#